data_4e2372278010a12e78f0977cd3bfbb08
#
_entry.id   4e2372278010a12e78f0977cd3bfbb08
#
_cell.length_a   1.000
_cell.length_b   1.000
_cell.length_c   1.000
_cell.angle_alpha   90.00
_cell.angle_beta   90.00
_cell.angle_gamma   90.00
#
_symmetry.space_group_name_H-M   'P 1'
#
loop_
_entity.id
_entity.type
_entity.pdbx_description
1 polymer ?
#
loop_
_entity_poly.entity_id
_entity_poly.type
_entity_poly.pdbx_seq_one_letter_code
_entity_poly.pdbx_strand_id
1 'polypeptide(L)'
;MVAKHNILIVDDHRITQSGLRFLFGSLDRYTVVGALDRGATVGAFVQSQPVDLVILDLNLPDVRGINVLAEIVGSRDMTVIILTGETHVNEIHSALKLGARAIVSKSDSLDHIVAACDAALAGEIYVSPHIGEALGKFQQPPVALSSRQMAIRHYLAQGETNKEIAYRLAIAPPTVSFHIAELRRKLDVPHNRKIVERANELNLL
;
A
#
# COMPACT_ATOMS: atom_id res chain seq x y z
N MET A 1 34.01 2.83 -14.41
CA MET A 1 33.13 1.85 -13.71
C MET A 1 31.78 2.54 -13.55
N VAL A 2 30.70 1.94 -14.02
CA VAL A 2 29.33 2.43 -13.76
C VAL A 2 29.06 2.25 -12.28
N ALA A 3 28.61 3.30 -11.58
CA ALA A 3 28.22 3.20 -10.18
C ALA A 3 27.07 2.20 -10.09
N LYS A 4 27.17 1.23 -9.16
CA LYS A 4 26.12 0.26 -8.93
C LYS A 4 25.11 0.84 -7.92
N HIS A 5 23.83 0.60 -8.17
CA HIS A 5 22.77 0.98 -7.25
C HIS A 5 22.57 -0.10 -6.16
N ASN A 6 22.59 0.32 -4.92
CA ASN A 6 22.41 -0.55 -3.76
C ASN A 6 20.93 -0.77 -3.48
N ILE A 7 20.47 -2.02 -3.57
CA ILE A 7 19.08 -2.42 -3.36
C ILE A 7 18.92 -3.08 -1.99
N LEU A 8 17.93 -2.63 -1.22
CA LEU A 8 17.39 -3.33 -0.07
C LEU A 8 16.08 -4.01 -0.46
N ILE A 9 15.94 -5.30 -0.17
CA ILE A 9 14.71 -6.08 -0.35
C ILE A 9 14.03 -6.21 1.01
N VAL A 10 12.73 -5.93 1.09
CA VAL A 10 11.92 -6.06 2.30
C VAL A 10 10.66 -6.86 1.96
N ASP A 11 10.65 -8.13 2.29
CA ASP A 11 9.58 -9.09 1.96
C ASP A 11 9.70 -10.30 2.90
N ASP A 12 8.63 -10.75 3.52
CA ASP A 12 8.66 -11.90 4.43
C ASP A 12 8.70 -13.26 3.70
N HIS A 13 8.45 -13.25 2.38
CA HIS A 13 8.49 -14.45 1.55
C HIS A 13 9.91 -14.76 1.08
N ARG A 14 10.52 -15.79 1.64
CA ARG A 14 11.90 -16.22 1.28
C ARG A 14 12.08 -16.53 -0.20
N ILE A 15 11.05 -17.04 -0.87
CA ILE A 15 11.10 -17.34 -2.31
C ILE A 15 11.24 -16.05 -3.11
N THR A 16 10.48 -15.01 -2.76
CA THR A 16 10.57 -13.68 -3.38
C THR A 16 11.96 -13.09 -3.17
N GLN A 17 12.46 -13.08 -1.94
CA GLN A 17 13.80 -12.59 -1.63
C GLN A 17 14.88 -13.31 -2.46
N SER A 18 14.82 -14.65 -2.53
CA SER A 18 15.79 -15.46 -3.28
C SER A 18 15.73 -15.19 -4.77
N GLY A 19 14.51 -15.09 -5.32
CA GLY A 19 14.30 -14.74 -6.74
C GLY A 19 14.85 -13.36 -7.10
N LEU A 20 14.58 -12.36 -6.25
CA LEU A 20 15.09 -11.00 -6.46
C LEU A 20 16.63 -10.93 -6.31
N ARG A 21 17.22 -11.63 -5.34
CA ARG A 21 18.67 -11.73 -5.23
C ARG A 21 19.32 -12.36 -6.46
N PHE A 22 18.71 -13.42 -7.00
CA PHE A 22 19.18 -14.06 -8.23
C PHE A 22 19.06 -13.11 -9.43
N LEU A 23 17.91 -12.45 -9.59
CA LEU A 23 17.65 -11.49 -10.66
C LEU A 23 18.68 -10.37 -10.64
N PHE A 24 18.82 -9.65 -9.53
CA PHE A 24 19.72 -8.51 -9.44
C PHE A 24 21.20 -8.91 -9.41
N GLY A 25 21.51 -10.12 -8.94
CA GLY A 25 22.87 -10.67 -9.01
C GLY A 25 23.38 -10.92 -10.44
N SER A 26 22.46 -11.08 -11.41
CA SER A 26 22.79 -11.20 -12.84
C SER A 26 22.96 -9.86 -13.56
N LEU A 27 22.67 -8.74 -12.91
CA LEU A 27 22.66 -7.41 -13.48
C LEU A 27 23.80 -6.54 -12.90
N ASP A 28 24.79 -6.20 -13.71
CA ASP A 28 26.00 -5.49 -13.25
C ASP A 28 25.75 -4.12 -12.62
N ARG A 29 24.60 -3.47 -12.94
CA ARG A 29 24.24 -2.13 -12.44
C ARG A 29 23.60 -2.12 -11.06
N TYR A 30 23.35 -3.28 -10.46
CA TYR A 30 22.73 -3.40 -9.15
C TYR A 30 23.56 -4.22 -8.16
N THR A 31 23.37 -3.95 -6.88
CA THR A 31 23.92 -4.74 -5.78
C THR A 31 22.88 -4.88 -4.69
N VAL A 32 22.51 -6.10 -4.32
CA VAL A 32 21.60 -6.34 -3.19
C VAL A 32 22.40 -6.28 -1.91
N VAL A 33 22.26 -5.20 -1.15
CA VAL A 33 22.99 -4.94 0.10
C VAL A 33 22.31 -5.54 1.32
N GLY A 34 21.03 -5.91 1.22
CA GLY A 34 20.29 -6.56 2.31
C GLY A 34 18.99 -7.18 1.83
N ALA A 35 18.45 -8.11 2.64
CA ALA A 35 17.09 -8.57 2.54
C ALA A 35 16.56 -8.79 3.95
N LEU A 36 15.45 -8.13 4.26
CA LEU A 36 14.79 -8.12 5.55
C LEU A 36 13.41 -8.77 5.43
N ASP A 37 12.98 -9.46 6.47
CA ASP A 37 11.67 -10.12 6.57
C ASP A 37 10.70 -9.36 7.50
N ARG A 38 11.15 -8.22 8.06
CA ARG A 38 10.40 -7.39 9.01
C ARG A 38 10.55 -5.91 8.72
N GLY A 39 9.44 -5.21 8.74
CA GLY A 39 9.40 -3.76 8.51
C GLY A 39 10.05 -2.94 9.63
N ALA A 40 9.91 -3.36 10.89
CA ALA A 40 10.46 -2.65 12.04
C ALA A 40 11.99 -2.48 12.01
N THR A 41 12.70 -3.26 11.20
CA THR A 41 14.17 -3.21 11.09
C THR A 41 14.66 -2.32 9.94
N VAL A 42 13.76 -1.89 9.05
CA VAL A 42 14.11 -1.15 7.82
C VAL A 42 14.73 0.21 8.15
N GLY A 43 14.11 0.98 9.04
CA GLY A 43 14.61 2.31 9.42
C GLY A 43 16.06 2.28 9.92
N ALA A 44 16.39 1.35 10.82
CA ALA A 44 17.75 1.18 11.32
C ALA A 44 18.74 0.73 10.22
N PHE A 45 18.28 -0.15 9.31
CA PHE A 45 19.14 -0.63 8.22
C PHE A 45 19.52 0.50 7.26
N VAL A 46 18.55 1.29 6.77
CA VAL A 46 18.81 2.39 5.83
C VAL A 46 19.61 3.53 6.44
N GLN A 47 19.63 3.63 7.79
CA GLN A 47 20.51 4.59 8.49
C GLN A 47 21.97 4.09 8.57
N SER A 48 22.19 2.79 8.63
CA SER A 48 23.52 2.18 8.82
C SER A 48 24.22 1.80 7.54
N GLN A 49 23.51 1.64 6.43
CA GLN A 49 24.01 1.18 5.15
C GLN A 49 23.64 2.13 4.01
N PRO A 50 24.50 2.29 2.99
CA PRO A 50 24.14 3.01 1.78
C PRO A 50 23.12 2.22 0.98
N VAL A 51 21.89 2.72 0.89
CA VAL A 51 20.78 2.15 0.12
C VAL A 51 20.29 3.23 -0.85
N ASP A 52 20.21 2.91 -2.12
CA ASP A 52 19.71 3.80 -3.17
C ASP A 52 18.22 3.51 -3.48
N LEU A 53 17.83 2.24 -3.35
CA LEU A 53 16.50 1.76 -3.70
C LEU A 53 16.02 0.70 -2.72
N VAL A 54 14.77 0.82 -2.29
CA VAL A 54 14.08 -0.19 -1.47
C VAL A 54 12.97 -0.84 -2.28
N ILE A 55 12.98 -2.18 -2.37
CA ILE A 55 11.84 -2.97 -2.85
C ILE A 55 11.09 -3.45 -1.62
N LEU A 56 9.85 -2.97 -1.45
CA LEU A 56 9.07 -3.11 -0.23
C LEU A 56 7.75 -3.85 -0.50
N ASP A 57 7.54 -4.94 0.23
CA ASP A 57 6.21 -5.55 0.32
C ASP A 57 5.32 -4.72 1.28
N LEU A 58 4.05 -4.59 0.92
CA LEU A 58 3.06 -3.94 1.80
C LEU A 58 2.57 -4.86 2.92
N ASN A 59 2.61 -6.18 2.72
CA ASN A 59 2.13 -7.18 3.66
C ASN A 59 3.28 -7.80 4.45
N LEU A 60 3.75 -7.11 5.48
CA LEU A 60 4.78 -7.61 6.39
C LEU A 60 4.14 -8.10 7.69
N PRO A 61 4.78 -9.09 8.38
CA PRO A 61 4.15 -9.76 9.53
C PRO A 61 4.11 -8.92 10.82
N ASP A 62 4.91 -7.86 10.91
CA ASP A 62 5.08 -7.06 12.11
C ASP A 62 4.47 -5.65 12.00
N VAL A 63 4.66 -4.99 10.86
CA VAL A 63 4.11 -3.66 10.57
C VAL A 63 3.63 -3.58 9.12
N ARG A 64 2.61 -2.78 8.86
CA ARG A 64 2.15 -2.58 7.48
C ARG A 64 3.22 -1.86 6.67
N GLY A 65 3.52 -2.36 5.48
CA GLY A 65 4.54 -1.76 4.60
C GLY A 65 4.27 -0.30 4.25
N ILE A 66 3.00 0.13 4.25
CA ILE A 66 2.63 1.55 4.04
C ILE A 66 3.19 2.46 5.15
N ASN A 67 3.30 1.98 6.39
CA ASN A 67 3.89 2.73 7.50
C ASN A 67 5.41 2.79 7.35
N VAL A 68 6.03 1.68 6.92
CA VAL A 68 7.46 1.63 6.59
C VAL A 68 7.80 2.62 5.48
N LEU A 69 6.99 2.65 4.41
CA LEU A 69 7.13 3.62 3.32
C LEU A 69 7.12 5.06 3.84
N ALA A 70 6.12 5.42 4.66
CA ALA A 70 5.99 6.76 5.22
C ALA A 70 7.21 7.16 6.08
N GLU A 71 7.75 6.22 6.86
CA GLU A 71 8.93 6.43 7.71
C GLU A 71 10.17 6.71 6.87
N ILE A 72 10.47 5.85 5.87
CA ILE A 72 11.73 5.94 5.11
C ILE A 72 11.74 7.11 4.13
N VAL A 73 10.62 7.41 3.46
CA VAL A 73 10.51 8.57 2.55
C VAL A 73 10.55 9.89 3.33
N GLY A 74 9.98 9.93 4.55
CA GLY A 74 10.03 11.11 5.41
C GLY A 74 11.43 11.42 5.98
N SER A 75 12.32 10.43 6.06
CA SER A 75 13.64 10.57 6.67
C SER A 75 14.77 10.84 5.68
N ARG A 76 14.62 10.45 4.41
CA ARG A 76 15.62 10.59 3.33
C ARG A 76 14.94 10.70 1.97
N ASP A 77 15.64 11.29 1.01
CA ASP A 77 15.28 11.22 -0.42
C ASP A 77 15.66 9.82 -0.95
N MET A 78 14.78 8.85 -0.69
CA MET A 78 15.01 7.44 -1.01
C MET A 78 14.01 6.97 -2.06
N THR A 79 14.52 6.25 -3.05
CA THR A 79 13.67 5.61 -4.06
C THR A 79 13.02 4.35 -3.49
N VAL A 80 11.69 4.32 -3.46
CA VAL A 80 10.94 3.15 -2.97
C VAL A 80 10.04 2.61 -4.06
N ILE A 81 10.15 1.29 -4.26
CA ILE A 81 9.29 0.51 -5.15
C ILE A 81 8.45 -0.42 -4.29
N ILE A 82 7.17 -0.45 -4.52
CA ILE A 82 6.25 -1.40 -3.90
C ILE A 82 6.17 -2.66 -4.76
N LEU A 83 6.37 -3.81 -4.15
CA LEU A 83 6.14 -5.13 -4.75
C LEU A 83 5.06 -5.84 -3.94
N THR A 84 3.86 -5.97 -4.49
CA THR A 84 2.69 -6.48 -3.75
C THR A 84 2.01 -7.65 -4.45
N GLY A 85 1.52 -8.62 -3.66
CA GLY A 85 0.64 -9.70 -4.15
C GLY A 85 -0.83 -9.27 -4.28
N GLU A 86 -1.19 -8.14 -3.70
CA GLU A 86 -2.56 -7.65 -3.64
C GLU A 86 -2.74 -6.37 -4.45
N THR A 87 -3.93 -6.20 -5.04
CA THR A 87 -4.26 -5.06 -5.91
C THR A 87 -5.31 -4.15 -5.28
N HIS A 88 -5.18 -3.88 -3.97
CA HIS A 88 -6.08 -2.95 -3.28
C HIS A 88 -5.82 -1.51 -3.75
N VAL A 89 -6.74 -0.98 -4.57
CA VAL A 89 -6.61 0.31 -5.24
C VAL A 89 -6.33 1.46 -4.27
N ASN A 90 -7.00 1.48 -3.11
CA ASN A 90 -6.78 2.53 -2.11
C ASN A 90 -5.37 2.50 -1.52
N GLU A 91 -4.81 1.32 -1.33
CA GLU A 91 -3.44 1.14 -0.81
C GLU A 91 -2.40 1.55 -1.85
N ILE A 92 -2.63 1.18 -3.11
CA ILE A 92 -1.82 1.63 -4.26
C ILE A 92 -1.81 3.16 -4.36
N HIS A 93 -2.98 3.81 -4.31
CA HIS A 93 -3.07 5.26 -4.32
C HIS A 93 -2.39 5.91 -3.12
N SER A 94 -2.51 5.31 -1.93
CA SER A 94 -1.86 5.80 -0.72
C SER A 94 -0.34 5.69 -0.84
N ALA A 95 0.18 4.59 -1.36
CA ALA A 95 1.61 4.39 -1.58
C ALA A 95 2.19 5.43 -2.56
N LEU A 96 1.52 5.68 -3.68
CA LEU A 96 1.94 6.72 -4.64
C LEU A 96 1.92 8.12 -4.02
N LYS A 97 0.89 8.47 -3.25
CA LYS A 97 0.79 9.76 -2.55
C LYS A 97 1.87 9.94 -1.48
N LEU A 98 2.29 8.87 -0.82
CA LEU A 98 3.37 8.87 0.16
C LEU A 98 4.76 8.95 -0.47
N GLY A 99 4.88 8.81 -1.79
CA GLY A 99 6.15 8.97 -2.51
C GLY A 99 6.76 7.69 -3.06
N ALA A 100 6.02 6.57 -3.09
CA ALA A 100 6.47 5.40 -3.85
C ALA A 100 6.65 5.79 -5.33
N ARG A 101 7.77 5.40 -5.94
CA ARG A 101 8.10 5.70 -7.33
C ARG A 101 7.65 4.61 -8.29
N ALA A 102 7.47 3.39 -7.81
CA ALA A 102 6.89 2.35 -8.65
C ALA A 102 6.00 1.41 -7.83
N ILE A 103 5.04 0.78 -8.52
CA ILE A 103 4.22 -0.29 -7.96
C ILE A 103 4.18 -1.43 -8.96
N VAL A 104 4.59 -2.60 -8.50
CA VAL A 104 4.67 -3.84 -9.31
C VAL A 104 3.89 -4.93 -8.61
N SER A 105 3.10 -5.68 -9.35
CA SER A 105 2.47 -6.89 -8.85
C SER A 105 3.47 -8.05 -8.78
N LYS A 106 3.42 -8.85 -7.71
CA LYS A 106 4.14 -10.13 -7.63
C LYS A 106 3.70 -11.13 -8.70
N SER A 107 2.56 -10.89 -9.36
CA SER A 107 2.04 -11.70 -10.47
C SER A 107 2.60 -11.28 -11.83
N ASP A 108 3.27 -10.13 -11.93
CA ASP A 108 3.91 -9.69 -13.16
C ASP A 108 5.27 -10.39 -13.38
N SER A 109 5.79 -10.34 -14.60
CA SER A 109 7.10 -10.90 -14.89
C SER A 109 8.23 -10.13 -14.20
N LEU A 110 9.37 -10.79 -13.98
CA LEU A 110 10.57 -10.19 -13.40
C LEU A 110 11.08 -8.97 -14.18
N ASP A 111 10.84 -8.92 -15.49
CA ASP A 111 11.23 -7.79 -16.34
C ASP A 111 10.55 -6.49 -15.91
N HIS A 112 9.31 -6.56 -15.41
CA HIS A 112 8.60 -5.39 -14.87
C HIS A 112 9.23 -4.87 -13.59
N ILE A 113 9.85 -5.73 -12.77
CA ILE A 113 10.58 -5.29 -11.58
C ILE A 113 11.83 -4.52 -11.99
N VAL A 114 12.57 -5.01 -12.99
CA VAL A 114 13.76 -4.33 -13.50
C VAL A 114 13.38 -2.98 -14.14
N ALA A 115 12.35 -2.97 -14.98
CA ALA A 115 11.85 -1.74 -15.61
C ALA A 115 11.39 -0.72 -14.55
N ALA A 116 10.74 -1.17 -13.48
CA ALA A 116 10.33 -0.33 -12.36
C ALA A 116 11.53 0.29 -11.63
N CYS A 117 12.59 -0.50 -11.41
CA CYS A 117 13.83 0.00 -10.80
C CYS A 117 14.49 1.08 -11.66
N ASP A 118 14.63 0.81 -12.96
CA ASP A 118 15.25 1.75 -13.90
C ASP A 118 14.44 3.06 -13.97
N ALA A 119 13.12 2.99 -14.13
CA ALA A 119 12.24 4.16 -14.18
C ALA A 119 12.27 4.96 -12.87
N ALA A 120 12.15 4.27 -11.72
CA ALA A 120 12.14 4.91 -10.42
C ALA A 120 13.46 5.65 -10.11
N LEU A 121 14.60 5.06 -10.46
CA LEU A 121 15.92 5.70 -10.31
C LEU A 121 16.12 6.88 -11.27
N ALA A 122 15.42 6.88 -12.42
CA ALA A 122 15.36 8.03 -13.33
C ALA A 122 14.39 9.13 -12.83
N GLY A 123 13.71 8.93 -11.70
CA GLY A 123 12.73 9.88 -11.15
C GLY A 123 11.33 9.76 -11.76
N GLU A 124 11.09 8.75 -12.59
CA GLU A 124 9.81 8.48 -13.22
C GLU A 124 8.91 7.63 -12.32
N ILE A 125 7.58 7.71 -12.53
CA ILE A 125 6.62 6.83 -11.87
C ILE A 125 6.33 5.66 -12.79
N TYR A 126 6.43 4.43 -12.23
CA TYR A 126 6.13 3.21 -12.96
C TYR A 126 5.00 2.43 -12.28
N VAL A 127 4.05 1.97 -13.08
CA VAL A 127 2.97 1.08 -12.62
C VAL A 127 2.93 -0.12 -13.56
N SER A 128 3.05 -1.31 -13.01
CA SER A 128 3.06 -2.53 -13.81
C SER A 128 1.70 -2.82 -14.45
N PRO A 129 1.64 -3.60 -15.56
CA PRO A 129 0.40 -3.82 -16.29
C PRO A 129 -0.75 -4.36 -15.43
N HIS A 130 -0.47 -5.34 -14.58
CA HIS A 130 -1.50 -5.93 -13.72
C HIS A 130 -2.08 -4.91 -12.72
N ILE A 131 -1.24 -4.06 -12.16
CA ILE A 131 -1.66 -2.95 -11.30
C ILE A 131 -2.43 -1.90 -12.10
N GLY A 132 -1.95 -1.56 -13.31
CA GLY A 132 -2.62 -0.62 -14.22
C GLY A 132 -4.02 -1.07 -14.60
N GLU A 133 -4.21 -2.36 -14.89
CA GLU A 133 -5.52 -2.95 -15.14
C GLU A 133 -6.45 -2.86 -13.92
N ALA A 134 -5.92 -3.15 -12.72
CA ALA A 134 -6.68 -3.02 -11.49
C ALA A 134 -7.13 -1.56 -11.25
N LEU A 135 -6.24 -0.59 -11.46
CA LEU A 135 -6.55 0.83 -11.38
C LEU A 135 -7.55 1.26 -12.46
N GLY A 136 -7.42 0.77 -13.69
CA GLY A 136 -8.33 1.09 -14.79
C GLY A 136 -9.74 0.52 -14.62
N LYS A 137 -9.89 -0.64 -14.00
CA LYS A 137 -11.19 -1.22 -13.63
C LYS A 137 -11.92 -0.39 -12.57
N PHE A 138 -11.18 0.37 -11.77
CA PHE A 138 -11.70 1.31 -10.78
C PHE A 138 -11.67 2.74 -11.34
N GLN A 139 -12.46 3.01 -12.39
CA GLN A 139 -12.67 4.37 -12.92
C GLN A 139 -13.35 5.34 -11.95
N GLN A 140 -13.64 4.91 -10.73
CA GLN A 140 -14.11 5.80 -9.66
C GLN A 140 -12.91 6.32 -8.85
N PRO A 141 -12.89 7.62 -8.49
CA PRO A 141 -11.89 8.13 -7.58
C PRO A 141 -11.90 7.32 -6.28
N PRO A 142 -10.74 7.12 -5.61
CA PRO A 142 -10.68 6.32 -4.40
C PRO A 142 -11.74 6.78 -3.41
N VAL A 143 -12.53 5.84 -2.92
CA VAL A 143 -13.61 6.14 -1.99
C VAL A 143 -13.02 6.72 -0.71
N ALA A 144 -13.10 8.02 -0.54
CA ALA A 144 -12.69 8.69 0.69
C ALA A 144 -13.87 8.77 1.67
N LEU A 145 -13.73 8.15 2.82
CA LEU A 145 -14.68 8.30 3.92
C LEU A 145 -14.26 9.50 4.79
N SER A 146 -15.23 10.34 5.17
CA SER A 146 -14.98 11.37 6.18
C SER A 146 -14.73 10.73 7.56
N SER A 147 -14.09 11.47 8.48
CA SER A 147 -13.88 11.01 9.86
C SER A 147 -15.18 10.55 10.53
N ARG A 148 -16.29 11.23 10.24
CA ARG A 148 -17.63 10.88 10.74
C ARG A 148 -18.13 9.56 10.13
N GLN A 149 -17.92 9.35 8.84
CA GLN A 149 -18.28 8.11 8.15
C GLN A 149 -17.44 6.94 8.63
N MET A 150 -16.15 7.14 8.90
CA MET A 150 -15.28 6.11 9.49
C MET A 150 -15.74 5.70 10.89
N ALA A 151 -16.08 6.69 11.76
CA ALA A 151 -16.61 6.40 13.09
C ALA A 151 -17.92 5.61 13.03
N ILE A 152 -18.86 5.99 12.16
CA ILE A 152 -20.14 5.27 12.00
C ILE A 152 -19.89 3.85 11.49
N ARG A 153 -19.02 3.66 10.48
CA ARG A 153 -18.64 2.33 10.00
C ARG A 153 -18.06 1.46 11.12
N HIS A 154 -17.19 2.03 11.97
CA HIS A 154 -16.59 1.31 13.09
C HIS A 154 -17.66 0.76 14.06
N TYR A 155 -18.64 1.56 14.45
CA TYR A 155 -19.72 1.12 15.32
C TYR A 155 -20.70 0.14 14.63
N LEU A 156 -20.95 0.30 13.33
CA LEU A 156 -21.69 -0.69 12.54
C LEU A 156 -21.00 -2.05 12.53
N ALA A 157 -19.67 -2.09 12.48
CA ALA A 157 -18.89 -3.33 12.58
C ALA A 157 -19.03 -4.02 13.96
N GLN A 158 -19.32 -3.26 15.00
CA GLN A 158 -19.62 -3.76 16.36
C GLN A 158 -21.08 -4.20 16.51
N GLY A 159 -21.91 -4.04 15.48
CA GLY A 159 -23.32 -4.41 15.49
C GLY A 159 -24.24 -3.39 16.17
N GLU A 160 -23.75 -2.17 16.44
CA GLU A 160 -24.54 -1.13 17.11
C GLU A 160 -25.68 -0.61 16.21
N THR A 161 -26.79 -0.28 16.84
CA THR A 161 -27.96 0.32 16.19
C THR A 161 -27.75 1.80 15.92
N ASN A 162 -28.53 2.39 15.01
CA ASN A 162 -28.47 3.83 14.72
C ASN A 162 -28.67 4.71 15.97
N LYS A 163 -29.46 4.25 16.95
CA LYS A 163 -29.69 4.99 18.21
C LYS A 163 -28.45 4.97 19.11
N GLU A 164 -27.78 3.82 19.22
CA GLU A 164 -26.54 3.66 20.00
C GLU A 164 -25.41 4.47 19.38
N ILE A 165 -25.24 4.38 18.06
CA ILE A 165 -24.28 5.17 17.31
C ILE A 165 -24.52 6.68 17.50
N ALA A 166 -25.76 7.12 17.42
CA ALA A 166 -26.16 8.50 17.64
C ALA A 166 -25.76 8.99 19.03
N TYR A 167 -26.03 8.17 20.05
CA TYR A 167 -25.65 8.46 21.43
C TYR A 167 -24.14 8.58 21.60
N ARG A 168 -23.36 7.61 21.09
CA ARG A 168 -21.89 7.62 21.19
C ARG A 168 -21.24 8.81 20.48
N LEU A 169 -21.80 9.21 19.35
CA LEU A 169 -21.24 10.28 18.53
C LEU A 169 -21.83 11.66 18.87
N ALA A 170 -22.73 11.74 19.86
CA ALA A 170 -23.45 12.95 20.29
C ALA A 170 -24.14 13.67 19.12
N ILE A 171 -24.85 12.92 18.27
CA ILE A 171 -25.62 13.43 17.12
C ILE A 171 -27.03 12.87 17.10
N ALA A 172 -27.92 13.47 16.31
CA ALA A 172 -29.27 12.97 16.15
C ALA A 172 -29.34 11.66 15.35
N PRO A 173 -30.23 10.69 15.69
CA PRO A 173 -30.38 9.46 14.91
C PRO A 173 -30.67 9.66 13.41
N PRO A 174 -31.42 10.68 12.94
CA PRO A 174 -31.56 10.98 11.53
C PRO A 174 -30.22 11.30 10.84
N THR A 175 -29.30 11.97 11.55
CA THR A 175 -27.95 12.28 11.03
C THR A 175 -27.13 11.01 10.81
N VAL A 176 -27.24 10.02 11.71
CA VAL A 176 -26.62 8.69 11.53
C VAL A 176 -27.20 8.02 10.29
N SER A 177 -28.53 8.03 10.14
CA SER A 177 -29.20 7.43 8.99
C SER A 177 -28.78 8.08 7.67
N PHE A 178 -28.60 9.40 7.65
CA PHE A 178 -28.06 10.13 6.50
C PHE A 178 -26.64 9.66 6.13
N HIS A 179 -25.74 9.60 7.10
CA HIS A 179 -24.36 9.13 6.84
C HIS A 179 -24.30 7.66 6.42
N ILE A 180 -25.19 6.80 6.93
CA ILE A 180 -25.30 5.40 6.50
C ILE A 180 -25.79 5.33 5.03
N ALA A 181 -26.74 6.15 4.63
CA ALA A 181 -27.20 6.23 3.24
C ALA A 181 -26.05 6.70 2.32
N GLU A 182 -25.28 7.72 2.75
CA GLU A 182 -24.10 8.18 2.03
C GLU A 182 -23.01 7.11 1.93
N LEU A 183 -22.77 6.34 3.01
CA LEU A 183 -21.83 5.21 3.00
C LEU A 183 -22.26 4.14 1.99
N ARG A 184 -23.56 3.78 1.96
CA ARG A 184 -24.07 2.82 0.97
C ARG A 184 -23.86 3.30 -0.46
N ARG A 185 -24.14 4.59 -0.71
CA ARG A 185 -23.95 5.20 -2.03
C ARG A 185 -22.47 5.21 -2.43
N LYS A 186 -21.58 5.63 -1.52
CA LYS A 186 -20.13 5.69 -1.78
C LYS A 186 -19.49 4.33 -2.00
N LEU A 187 -19.97 3.32 -1.28
CA LEU A 187 -19.45 1.95 -1.33
C LEU A 187 -20.17 1.08 -2.38
N ASP A 188 -21.19 1.63 -3.03
CA ASP A 188 -22.04 0.95 -3.99
C ASP A 188 -22.60 -0.37 -3.44
N VAL A 189 -23.24 -0.30 -2.26
CA VAL A 189 -23.83 -1.48 -1.60
C VAL A 189 -25.32 -1.29 -1.32
N PRO A 190 -26.14 -2.34 -1.53
CA PRO A 190 -27.61 -2.24 -1.39
C PRO A 190 -28.08 -2.19 0.07
N HIS A 191 -27.31 -2.75 1.00
CA HIS A 191 -27.73 -2.93 2.41
C HIS A 191 -26.62 -2.57 3.41
N ASN A 192 -27.03 -2.13 4.63
CA ASN A 192 -26.10 -1.74 5.69
C ASN A 192 -25.11 -2.84 6.08
N ARG A 193 -25.55 -4.13 6.07
CA ARG A 193 -24.67 -5.28 6.36
C ARG A 193 -23.46 -5.36 5.43
N LYS A 194 -23.61 -4.92 4.18
CA LYS A 194 -22.52 -4.91 3.19
C LYS A 194 -21.56 -3.73 3.32
N ILE A 195 -21.90 -2.71 4.10
CA ILE A 195 -21.03 -1.53 4.32
C ILE A 195 -19.68 -1.97 4.91
N VAL A 196 -19.72 -2.77 5.97
CA VAL A 196 -18.50 -3.20 6.69
C VAL A 196 -17.65 -4.12 5.82
N GLU A 197 -18.29 -5.11 5.18
CA GLU A 197 -17.64 -6.05 4.26
C GLU A 197 -16.94 -5.28 3.12
N ARG A 198 -17.69 -4.42 2.43
CA ARG A 198 -17.16 -3.66 1.30
C ARG A 198 -16.08 -2.66 1.70
N ALA A 199 -16.22 -2.02 2.86
CA ALA A 199 -15.19 -1.12 3.38
C ALA A 199 -13.89 -1.86 3.74
N ASN A 200 -13.99 -3.10 4.23
CA ASN A 200 -12.83 -3.95 4.49
C ASN A 200 -12.15 -4.39 3.18
N GLU A 201 -12.93 -4.81 2.16
CA GLU A 201 -12.42 -5.13 0.81
C GLU A 201 -11.65 -3.95 0.18
N LEU A 202 -12.10 -2.72 0.45
CA LEU A 202 -11.48 -1.50 -0.05
C LEU A 202 -10.40 -0.93 0.89
N ASN A 203 -10.03 -1.63 1.97
CA ASN A 203 -9.05 -1.19 2.98
C ASN A 203 -9.33 0.24 3.51
N LEU A 204 -10.58 0.58 3.74
CA LEU A 204 -11.01 1.88 4.28
C LEU A 204 -10.98 1.86 5.83
N LEU A 205 -9.84 1.51 6.42
CA LEU A 205 -9.64 1.47 7.88
C LEU A 205 -9.31 2.84 8.44
#